data_3febe38fb131ee8c8976d91c14e46c6a
#
_entry.id   3febe38fb131ee8c8976d91c14e46c6a
#
_cell.length_a   1.000
_cell.length_b   1.000
_cell.length_c   1.000
_cell.angle_alpha   90.00
_cell.angle_beta   90.00
_cell.angle_gamma   90.00
#
_symmetry.space_group_name_H-M   'P 1'
#
loop_
_entity.id
_entity.type
_entity.pdbx_description
1 polymer ?
#
loop_
_entity_poly.entity_id
_entity_poly.type
_entity_poly.pdbx_seq_one_letter_code
_entity_poly.pdbx_strand_id
1 'polypeptide(L)'
;MNLATVARMWPYEPSNSPLPLPPQPLVFTQDELHWIQAEQLESEAMTCDELKSSVATWKTDSGETINAILEKEGAPLMADRRLILLLGELANPRRLADVGAGPLPIINVRIDDICRTWTDTLDPRMMNPGVHHVTVARTHGWWETAHLGFATMPQVRQLMEHLEDGSRGKWKPGKLDEGQLHVLHNATLSPPLMDDLIWDGESERVEIERPPFDGPALPIVEVFTPIHTRQGCYNHRGRLARCVHHLHRAFHNNIFRRGSARQWDDVVSVQKR
;
A
#
# COMPACT_ATOMS: atom_id res chain seq x y z
N MET A 1 22.91 18.57 -9.42
CA MET A 1 22.12 19.08 -8.29
C MET A 1 20.75 18.42 -8.41
N ASN A 2 20.49 17.32 -7.70
CA ASN A 2 19.14 16.83 -7.57
C ASN A 2 18.41 17.82 -6.66
N LEU A 3 17.47 18.56 -7.24
CA LEU A 3 16.56 19.38 -6.44
C LEU A 3 15.72 18.39 -5.61
N ALA A 4 15.83 18.48 -4.28
CA ALA A 4 14.98 17.72 -3.38
C ALA A 4 13.52 17.94 -3.79
N THR A 5 12.80 16.85 -4.05
CA THR A 5 11.40 16.95 -4.44
C THR A 5 10.58 17.23 -3.18
N VAL A 6 9.98 18.39 -3.11
CA VAL A 6 9.10 18.76 -1.99
C VAL A 6 7.86 17.86 -2.02
N ALA A 7 7.56 17.18 -0.93
CA ALA A 7 6.46 16.22 -0.86
C ALA A 7 5.10 16.85 -1.26
N ARG A 8 4.85 18.10 -0.86
CA ARG A 8 3.65 18.85 -1.23
C ARG A 8 3.55 19.21 -2.72
N MET A 9 4.66 19.13 -3.45
CA MET A 9 4.74 19.35 -4.90
C MET A 9 4.57 18.07 -5.69
N TRP A 10 4.48 16.91 -5.02
CA TRP A 10 4.23 15.64 -5.71
C TRP A 10 2.90 15.69 -6.44
N PRO A 11 2.84 15.22 -7.69
CA PRO A 11 1.60 15.26 -8.47
C PRO A 11 0.47 14.46 -7.80
N TYR A 12 -0.68 15.07 -7.72
CA TYR A 12 -1.90 14.41 -7.26
C TYR A 12 -3.12 15.06 -7.94
N GLU A 13 -3.93 14.22 -8.53
CA GLU A 13 -5.20 14.59 -9.11
C GLU A 13 -6.28 13.59 -8.66
N PRO A 14 -7.39 14.03 -8.03
CA PRO A 14 -8.43 13.14 -7.53
C PRO A 14 -8.99 12.16 -8.57
N SER A 15 -9.11 12.60 -9.83
CA SER A 15 -9.61 11.75 -10.93
C SER A 15 -8.69 10.59 -11.29
N ASN A 16 -7.41 10.70 -10.97
CA ASN A 16 -6.38 9.68 -11.21
C ASN A 16 -5.87 9.04 -9.93
N SER A 17 -6.48 9.37 -8.76
CA SER A 17 -6.07 8.81 -7.48
C SER A 17 -5.84 7.28 -7.59
N PRO A 18 -4.84 6.73 -6.93
CA PRO A 18 -3.77 7.36 -6.13
C PRO A 18 -2.55 7.82 -6.95
N LEU A 19 -2.59 7.73 -8.26
CA LEU A 19 -1.46 7.98 -9.16
C LEU A 19 -1.08 9.48 -9.26
N PRO A 20 0.20 9.76 -9.52
CA PRO A 20 1.30 8.80 -9.58
C PRO A 20 1.78 8.39 -8.18
N LEU A 21 2.17 7.12 -8.05
CA LEU A 21 2.85 6.61 -6.85
C LEU A 21 4.37 6.66 -7.03
N PRO A 22 5.16 6.71 -5.95
CA PRO A 22 6.61 6.67 -6.03
C PRO A 22 7.09 5.39 -6.73
N PRO A 23 7.95 5.50 -7.75
CA PRO A 23 8.44 4.33 -8.48
C PRO A 23 9.52 3.55 -7.74
N GLN A 24 10.15 4.16 -6.75
CA GLN A 24 11.26 3.59 -5.99
C GLN A 24 11.14 3.91 -4.50
N PRO A 25 11.86 3.18 -3.62
CA PRO A 25 11.89 3.43 -2.20
C PRO A 25 12.31 4.85 -1.83
N LEU A 26 11.75 5.37 -0.73
CA LEU A 26 12.06 6.72 -0.25
C LEU A 26 11.86 6.85 1.26
N VAL A 27 12.49 7.87 1.87
CA VAL A 27 12.06 8.41 3.15
C VAL A 27 11.23 9.66 2.86
N PHE A 28 9.94 9.60 3.22
CA PHE A 28 9.07 10.75 3.18
C PHE A 28 9.29 11.59 4.44
N THR A 29 9.55 12.90 4.27
CA THR A 29 9.43 13.91 5.33
C THR A 29 8.39 14.94 4.91
N GLN A 30 8.00 15.86 5.81
CA GLN A 30 7.01 16.91 5.47
C GLN A 30 7.51 17.84 4.36
N ASP A 31 8.81 18.04 4.29
CA ASP A 31 9.43 19.02 3.40
C ASP A 31 10.05 18.37 2.16
N GLU A 32 10.61 17.15 2.29
CA GLU A 32 11.46 16.54 1.27
C GLU A 32 11.17 15.04 1.07
N LEU A 33 11.52 14.55 -0.11
CA LEU A 33 11.58 13.12 -0.43
C LEU A 33 13.04 12.73 -0.61
N HIS A 34 13.52 11.81 0.23
CA HIS A 34 14.87 11.27 0.16
C HIS A 34 14.80 9.91 -0.51
N TRP A 35 15.27 9.80 -1.74
CA TRP A 35 15.24 8.54 -2.48
C TRP A 35 16.23 7.54 -1.92
N ILE A 36 15.77 6.32 -1.66
CA ILE A 36 16.59 5.25 -1.08
C ILE A 36 17.26 4.46 -2.20
N GLN A 37 18.54 4.22 -2.03
CA GLN A 37 19.31 3.24 -2.80
C GLN A 37 19.15 1.90 -2.10
N ALA A 38 18.13 1.11 -2.52
CA ALA A 38 17.86 -0.18 -1.92
C ALA A 38 19.02 -1.14 -2.19
N GLU A 39 19.54 -1.76 -1.13
CA GLU A 39 20.53 -2.83 -1.23
C GLU A 39 19.83 -4.17 -1.45
N GLN A 40 20.44 -5.04 -2.24
CA GLN A 40 19.91 -6.38 -2.47
C GLN A 40 19.99 -7.21 -1.19
N LEU A 41 18.88 -7.83 -0.83
CA LEU A 41 18.79 -8.74 0.30
C LEU A 41 18.88 -10.17 -0.24
N GLU A 42 19.91 -10.91 0.18
CA GLU A 42 20.22 -12.26 -0.34
C GLU A 42 19.41 -13.39 0.33
N SER A 43 18.72 -13.09 1.44
CA SER A 43 17.92 -14.08 2.17
C SER A 43 16.64 -14.46 1.39
N GLU A 44 16.22 -15.73 1.49
CA GLU A 44 14.94 -16.17 0.93
C GLU A 44 13.74 -15.70 1.77
N ALA A 45 13.93 -15.54 3.08
CA ALA A 45 12.93 -15.06 4.02
C ALA A 45 13.58 -14.23 5.14
N MET A 46 12.85 -13.27 5.67
CA MET A 46 13.25 -12.42 6.78
C MET A 46 12.09 -12.16 7.73
N THR A 47 12.41 -11.99 9.01
CA THR A 47 11.48 -11.41 9.98
C THR A 47 11.32 -9.91 9.76
N CYS A 48 10.26 -9.33 10.30
CA CYS A 48 10.07 -7.87 10.26
C CYS A 48 11.19 -7.10 10.98
N ASP A 49 11.81 -7.68 12.02
CA ASP A 49 12.91 -7.03 12.75
C ASP A 49 14.23 -7.09 11.97
N GLU A 50 14.52 -8.18 11.30
CA GLU A 50 15.68 -8.28 10.39
C GLU A 50 15.55 -7.28 9.23
N LEU A 51 14.37 -7.18 8.62
CA LEU A 51 14.12 -6.19 7.57
C LEU A 51 14.36 -4.76 8.09
N LYS A 52 13.81 -4.40 9.26
CA LYS A 52 14.02 -3.07 9.85
C LYS A 52 15.51 -2.78 10.09
N SER A 53 16.25 -3.78 10.56
CA SER A 53 17.69 -3.65 10.81
C SER A 53 18.47 -3.43 9.51
N SER A 54 18.14 -4.16 8.44
CA SER A 54 18.76 -4.00 7.13
C SER A 54 18.43 -2.64 6.51
N VAL A 55 17.14 -2.30 6.45
CA VAL A 55 16.67 -1.04 5.85
C VAL A 55 17.21 0.19 6.61
N ALA A 56 17.42 0.09 7.92
CA ALA A 56 17.99 1.19 8.72
C ALA A 56 19.34 1.69 8.21
N THR A 57 20.14 0.82 7.60
CA THR A 57 21.48 1.12 7.08
C THR A 57 21.50 1.53 5.61
N TRP A 58 20.40 1.33 4.88
CA TRP A 58 20.32 1.73 3.48
C TRP A 58 20.54 3.23 3.34
N LYS A 59 21.23 3.60 2.28
CA LYS A 59 21.58 4.99 2.00
C LYS A 59 20.58 5.63 1.06
N THR A 60 20.41 6.92 1.23
CA THR A 60 19.70 7.75 0.27
C THR A 60 20.64 8.31 -0.78
N ASP A 61 20.12 8.96 -1.78
CA ASP A 61 20.87 9.69 -2.81
C ASP A 61 21.74 10.82 -2.24
N SER A 62 21.45 11.32 -1.03
CA SER A 62 22.33 12.22 -0.28
C SER A 62 23.50 11.52 0.40
N GLY A 63 23.52 10.19 0.45
CA GLY A 63 24.50 9.37 1.14
C GLY A 63 24.24 9.17 2.63
N GLU A 64 23.20 9.79 3.21
CA GLU A 64 22.77 9.58 4.59
C GLU A 64 22.05 8.26 4.73
N THR A 65 22.20 7.55 5.86
CA THR A 65 21.42 6.37 6.17
C THR A 65 19.99 6.74 6.60
N ILE A 66 19.06 5.80 6.48
CA ILE A 66 17.67 6.04 6.90
C ILE A 66 17.62 6.42 8.38
N ASN A 67 18.36 5.71 9.25
CA ASN A 67 18.40 6.08 10.67
C ASN A 67 19.00 7.48 10.91
N ALA A 68 20.01 7.90 10.15
CA ALA A 68 20.58 9.26 10.28
C ALA A 68 19.53 10.34 9.92
N ILE A 69 18.73 10.12 8.89
CA ILE A 69 17.62 11.02 8.54
C ILE A 69 16.58 11.07 9.66
N LEU A 70 16.19 9.91 10.20
CA LEU A 70 15.22 9.85 11.29
C LEU A 70 15.70 10.57 12.55
N GLU A 71 16.99 10.42 12.90
CA GLU A 71 17.63 11.15 14.00
C GLU A 71 17.60 12.67 13.78
N LYS A 72 17.97 13.12 12.60
CA LYS A 72 17.96 14.53 12.20
C LYS A 72 16.57 15.15 12.31
N GLU A 73 15.53 14.37 11.97
CA GLU A 73 14.12 14.75 12.10
C GLU A 73 13.58 14.60 13.55
N GLY A 74 14.39 14.18 14.49
CA GLY A 74 13.96 13.94 15.89
C GLY A 74 12.93 12.84 16.04
N ALA A 75 12.90 11.88 15.12
CA ALA A 75 11.91 10.82 15.03
C ALA A 75 12.44 9.48 15.58
N PRO A 76 11.53 8.57 16.04
CA PRO A 76 11.91 7.22 16.43
C PRO A 76 12.61 6.47 15.31
N LEU A 77 13.67 5.73 15.66
CA LEU A 77 14.48 4.94 14.74
C LEU A 77 13.71 3.74 14.18
N MET A 78 14.30 3.08 13.19
CA MET A 78 13.67 1.94 12.50
C MET A 78 13.27 0.81 13.45
N ALA A 79 14.04 0.53 14.50
CA ALA A 79 13.74 -0.51 15.49
C ALA A 79 12.38 -0.31 16.19
N ASP A 80 11.96 0.93 16.42
CA ASP A 80 10.72 1.29 17.13
C ASP A 80 9.50 1.35 16.22
N ARG A 81 9.67 1.07 14.93
CA ARG A 81 8.61 1.18 13.94
C ARG A 81 7.90 -0.13 13.68
N ARG A 82 6.71 -0.05 13.12
CA ARG A 82 5.87 -1.15 12.67
C ARG A 82 5.69 -1.08 11.16
N LEU A 83 5.56 -2.23 10.53
CA LEU A 83 5.31 -2.34 9.10
C LEU A 83 3.82 -2.15 8.83
N ILE A 84 3.50 -1.36 7.81
CA ILE A 84 2.13 -1.11 7.36
C ILE A 84 2.07 -1.06 5.83
N LEU A 85 1.12 -1.79 5.23
CA LEU A 85 0.82 -1.64 3.81
C LEU A 85 0.16 -0.27 3.57
N LEU A 86 0.77 0.52 2.70
CA LEU A 86 0.25 1.81 2.29
C LEU A 86 -0.64 1.60 1.05
N LEU A 87 -1.93 1.50 1.29
CA LEU A 87 -2.91 1.26 0.24
C LEU A 87 -3.40 2.58 -0.37
N GLY A 88 -3.55 2.58 -1.69
CA GLY A 88 -4.11 3.71 -2.41
C GLY A 88 -3.37 5.03 -2.15
N GLU A 89 -4.10 6.03 -1.71
CA GLU A 89 -3.58 7.38 -1.45
C GLU A 89 -2.54 7.46 -0.35
N LEU A 90 -2.52 6.49 0.59
CA LEU A 90 -1.53 6.46 1.66
C LEU A 90 -0.09 6.23 1.14
N ALA A 91 0.08 5.80 -0.11
CA ALA A 91 1.38 5.70 -0.76
C ALA A 91 1.74 6.94 -1.61
N ASN A 92 0.83 7.92 -1.73
CA ASN A 92 1.10 9.15 -2.48
C ASN A 92 1.72 10.22 -1.57
N PRO A 93 2.92 10.75 -1.88
CA PRO A 93 3.62 11.73 -1.04
C PRO A 93 2.80 12.99 -0.73
N ARG A 94 2.04 13.50 -1.69
CA ARG A 94 1.17 14.66 -1.47
C ARG A 94 0.12 14.36 -0.38
N ARG A 95 -0.49 13.16 -0.44
CA ARG A 95 -1.49 12.76 0.55
C ARG A 95 -0.87 12.48 1.90
N LEU A 96 0.33 11.90 1.95
CA LEU A 96 1.09 11.77 3.20
C LEU A 96 1.42 13.14 3.83
N ALA A 97 1.73 14.16 3.00
CA ALA A 97 1.90 15.52 3.48
C ALA A 97 0.60 16.13 4.05
N ASP A 98 -0.55 15.84 3.43
CA ASP A 98 -1.87 16.26 3.96
C ASP A 98 -2.20 15.55 5.29
N VAL A 99 -1.77 14.30 5.46
CA VAL A 99 -1.89 13.55 6.72
C VAL A 99 -0.97 14.09 7.81
N GLY A 100 0.17 14.63 7.44
CA GLY A 100 1.23 14.99 8.39
C GLY A 100 1.99 13.78 8.96
N ALA A 101 2.08 12.67 8.23
CA ALA A 101 2.55 11.38 8.73
C ALA A 101 4.10 11.19 8.73
N GLY A 102 4.88 12.22 8.35
CA GLY A 102 6.36 12.13 8.27
C GLY A 102 7.06 12.21 9.63
N PRO A 103 8.36 11.85 9.69
CA PRO A 103 9.07 11.12 8.65
C PRO A 103 8.64 9.65 8.57
N LEU A 104 8.53 9.12 7.34
CA LEU A 104 8.06 7.78 7.06
C LEU A 104 8.91 7.11 5.97
N PRO A 105 9.78 6.14 6.32
CA PRO A 105 10.46 5.31 5.33
C PRO A 105 9.46 4.40 4.60
N ILE A 106 9.63 4.28 3.28
CA ILE A 106 8.73 3.50 2.41
C ILE A 106 9.59 2.68 1.45
N ILE A 107 9.30 1.39 1.34
CA ILE A 107 9.92 0.50 0.36
C ILE A 107 8.88 -0.13 -0.56
N ASN A 108 9.32 -0.61 -1.71
CA ASN A 108 8.48 -1.37 -2.61
C ASN A 108 8.43 -2.84 -2.15
N VAL A 109 7.26 -3.42 -2.24
CA VAL A 109 7.02 -4.83 -1.97
C VAL A 109 6.15 -5.43 -3.08
N ARG A 110 6.28 -6.72 -3.26
CA ARG A 110 5.35 -7.54 -4.04
C ARG A 110 4.35 -8.17 -3.09
N ILE A 111 3.08 -8.11 -3.44
CA ILE A 111 2.01 -8.86 -2.79
C ILE A 111 1.52 -9.95 -3.74
N ASP A 112 1.32 -11.17 -3.23
CA ASP A 112 0.82 -12.32 -3.98
C ASP A 112 -0.42 -12.90 -3.32
N ASP A 113 -1.29 -13.51 -4.15
CA ASP A 113 -2.58 -14.11 -3.78
C ASP A 113 -3.63 -13.14 -3.21
N ILE A 114 -3.28 -11.87 -3.11
CA ILE A 114 -4.17 -10.76 -2.79
C ILE A 114 -3.95 -9.62 -3.79
N CYS A 115 -5.00 -8.85 -4.07
CA CYS A 115 -4.93 -7.69 -4.96
C CYS A 115 -5.44 -6.42 -4.26
N ARG A 116 -5.00 -5.25 -4.72
CA ARG A 116 -5.61 -3.97 -4.33
C ARG A 116 -6.87 -3.73 -5.14
N THR A 117 -7.93 -3.39 -4.46
CA THR A 117 -9.25 -3.15 -5.07
C THR A 117 -9.91 -1.90 -4.48
N TRP A 118 -10.78 -1.28 -5.27
CA TRP A 118 -11.58 -0.15 -4.81
C TRP A 118 -12.64 -0.60 -3.80
N THR A 119 -12.94 0.28 -2.85
CA THR A 119 -14.10 0.15 -1.96
C THR A 119 -15.24 1.03 -2.46
N ASP A 120 -16.43 0.87 -1.89
CA ASP A 120 -17.54 1.80 -2.07
C ASP A 120 -17.50 2.99 -1.10
N THR A 121 -16.52 3.03 -0.20
CA THR A 121 -16.29 4.18 0.68
C THR A 121 -15.59 5.30 -0.05
N LEU A 122 -16.04 6.52 0.21
CA LEU A 122 -15.51 7.74 -0.36
C LEU A 122 -14.76 8.55 0.68
N ASP A 123 -13.69 9.21 0.27
CA ASP A 123 -13.07 10.27 1.05
C ASP A 123 -14.02 11.47 1.09
N PRO A 124 -14.59 11.83 2.25
CA PRO A 124 -15.56 12.93 2.35
C PRO A 124 -14.96 14.31 2.08
N ARG A 125 -13.63 14.42 2.12
CA ARG A 125 -12.92 15.69 1.83
C ARG A 125 -12.81 15.96 0.32
N MET A 126 -13.00 14.94 -0.49
CA MET A 126 -12.86 14.97 -1.94
C MET A 126 -14.21 14.64 -2.61
N MET A 127 -15.11 15.60 -2.59
CA MET A 127 -16.51 15.38 -2.99
C MET A 127 -16.74 15.42 -4.51
N ASN A 128 -15.85 16.01 -5.29
CA ASN A 128 -16.06 16.17 -6.74
C ASN A 128 -14.75 16.11 -7.54
N PRO A 129 -14.41 15.00 -8.18
CA PRO A 129 -15.04 13.70 -8.05
C PRO A 129 -14.77 13.09 -6.67
N GLY A 130 -15.69 12.28 -6.14
CA GLY A 130 -15.43 11.56 -4.91
C GLY A 130 -14.24 10.61 -5.08
N VAL A 131 -13.33 10.57 -4.10
CA VAL A 131 -12.18 9.66 -4.10
C VAL A 131 -12.53 8.41 -3.30
N HIS A 132 -12.46 7.25 -3.95
CA HIS A 132 -12.67 5.97 -3.30
C HIS A 132 -11.42 5.49 -2.59
N HIS A 133 -11.60 4.91 -1.42
CA HIS A 133 -10.51 4.24 -0.73
C HIS A 133 -10.15 2.91 -1.39
N VAL A 134 -8.95 2.44 -1.09
CA VAL A 134 -8.39 1.17 -1.58
C VAL A 134 -8.28 0.19 -0.43
N THR A 135 -8.59 -1.06 -0.70
CA THR A 135 -8.44 -2.18 0.21
C THR A 135 -7.79 -3.36 -0.50
N VAL A 136 -7.73 -4.50 0.15
CA VAL A 136 -7.22 -5.76 -0.41
C VAL A 136 -8.31 -6.81 -0.51
N ALA A 137 -8.18 -7.69 -1.50
CA ALA A 137 -9.09 -8.83 -1.69
C ALA A 137 -8.30 -10.05 -2.16
N ARG A 138 -8.76 -11.25 -1.76
CA ARG A 138 -8.21 -12.52 -2.21
C ARG A 138 -8.29 -12.65 -3.72
N THR A 139 -7.18 -13.05 -4.34
CA THR A 139 -7.14 -13.46 -5.76
C THR A 139 -6.01 -14.45 -5.94
N HIS A 140 -6.34 -15.72 -6.01
CA HIS A 140 -5.34 -16.80 -6.18
C HIS A 140 -4.54 -16.61 -7.47
N GLY A 141 -3.23 -16.79 -7.38
CA GLY A 141 -2.33 -16.64 -8.51
C GLY A 141 -1.96 -15.20 -8.84
N TRP A 142 -2.54 -14.20 -8.19
CA TRP A 142 -2.28 -12.78 -8.41
C TRP A 142 -0.91 -12.33 -7.90
N TRP A 143 -0.35 -11.31 -8.53
CA TRP A 143 0.80 -10.55 -8.02
C TRP A 143 0.73 -9.09 -8.47
N GLU A 144 1.19 -8.18 -7.63
CA GLU A 144 1.37 -6.77 -7.98
C GLU A 144 2.35 -6.07 -7.02
N THR A 145 2.86 -4.91 -7.46
CA THR A 145 3.67 -4.03 -6.62
C THR A 145 2.79 -3.28 -5.63
N ALA A 146 3.22 -3.20 -4.38
CA ALA A 146 2.65 -2.38 -3.33
C ALA A 146 3.73 -1.60 -2.58
N HIS A 147 3.34 -0.75 -1.63
CA HIS A 147 4.25 0.04 -0.82
C HIS A 147 4.12 -0.36 0.65
N LEU A 148 5.27 -0.54 1.30
CA LEU A 148 5.38 -0.88 2.71
C LEU A 148 6.01 0.29 3.46
N GLY A 149 5.28 0.87 4.40
CA GLY A 149 5.75 1.95 5.25
C GLY A 149 6.26 1.43 6.60
N PHE A 150 7.29 2.08 7.14
CA PHE A 150 7.78 1.84 8.49
C PHE A 150 7.27 2.96 9.40
N ALA A 151 6.13 2.75 10.05
CA ALA A 151 5.41 3.75 10.82
C ALA A 151 5.52 3.52 12.32
N THR A 152 5.54 4.59 13.09
CA THR A 152 5.31 4.53 14.54
C THR A 152 3.84 4.28 14.83
N MET A 153 3.48 3.77 16.02
CA MET A 153 2.08 3.57 16.37
C MET A 153 1.22 4.84 16.35
N PRO A 154 1.73 6.03 16.75
CA PRO A 154 1.01 7.29 16.51
C PRO A 154 0.74 7.55 15.02
N GLN A 155 1.73 7.32 14.14
CA GLN A 155 1.56 7.47 12.69
C GLN A 155 0.54 6.48 12.12
N VAL A 156 0.56 5.21 12.56
CA VAL A 156 -0.46 4.21 12.17
C VAL A 156 -1.87 4.71 12.51
N ARG A 157 -2.07 5.26 13.71
CA ARG A 157 -3.37 5.84 14.11
C ARG A 157 -3.74 7.03 13.23
N GLN A 158 -2.82 7.92 12.98
CA GLN A 158 -3.01 9.10 12.13
C GLN A 158 -3.40 8.72 10.69
N LEU A 159 -2.78 7.68 10.12
CA LEU A 159 -3.16 7.14 8.81
C LEU A 159 -4.58 6.56 8.83
N MET A 160 -4.99 5.86 9.90
CA MET A 160 -6.36 5.36 10.02
C MET A 160 -7.37 6.50 10.18
N GLU A 161 -7.08 7.49 11.02
CA GLU A 161 -7.92 8.68 11.20
C GLU A 161 -8.09 9.46 9.90
N HIS A 162 -7.03 9.50 9.07
CA HIS A 162 -7.10 10.14 7.75
C HIS A 162 -8.09 9.44 6.79
N LEU A 163 -8.22 8.12 6.86
CA LEU A 163 -9.19 7.36 6.06
C LEU A 163 -10.62 7.50 6.56
N GLU A 164 -10.82 7.98 7.79
CA GLU A 164 -12.14 8.14 8.39
C GLU A 164 -12.89 9.36 7.83
N ASP A 165 -14.21 9.23 7.72
CA ASP A 165 -15.12 10.28 7.28
C ASP A 165 -15.68 11.12 8.46
N GLY A 166 -14.88 11.28 9.51
CA GLY A 166 -15.30 11.93 10.76
C GLY A 166 -15.97 10.98 11.78
N SER A 167 -16.20 9.73 11.41
CA SER A 167 -16.75 8.68 12.30
C SER A 167 -15.62 7.79 12.77
N ARG A 168 -15.13 7.99 13.99
CA ARG A 168 -14.02 7.23 14.58
C ARG A 168 -14.25 5.72 14.56
N GLY A 169 -13.20 4.96 14.28
CA GLY A 169 -13.16 3.51 14.38
C GLY A 169 -13.75 2.76 13.18
N LYS A 170 -13.97 3.41 12.04
CA LYS A 170 -14.33 2.76 10.79
C LYS A 170 -13.13 2.05 10.15
N TRP A 171 -11.94 2.63 10.26
CA TRP A 171 -10.70 2.04 9.79
C TRP A 171 -9.84 1.56 10.94
N LYS A 172 -9.26 0.39 10.80
CA LYS A 172 -8.38 -0.23 11.81
C LYS A 172 -7.14 -0.82 11.14
N PRO A 173 -6.00 -0.82 11.84
CA PRO A 173 -4.84 -1.59 11.42
C PRO A 173 -5.10 -3.07 11.71
N GLY A 174 -5.57 -3.79 10.71
CA GLY A 174 -5.76 -5.25 10.75
C GLY A 174 -4.48 -5.99 10.39
N LYS A 175 -4.51 -7.31 10.52
CA LYS A 175 -3.47 -8.24 10.07
C LYS A 175 -4.13 -9.31 9.22
N LEU A 176 -3.47 -9.69 8.13
CA LEU A 176 -3.99 -10.68 7.20
C LEU A 176 -3.46 -12.07 7.56
N ASP A 177 -4.30 -13.09 7.43
CA ASP A 177 -3.94 -14.50 7.60
C ASP A 177 -3.67 -15.20 6.25
N GLU A 178 -3.77 -14.45 5.15
CA GLU A 178 -3.56 -14.98 3.80
C GLU A 178 -2.86 -13.96 2.90
N GLY A 179 -2.36 -14.46 1.75
CA GLY A 179 -1.49 -13.72 0.86
C GLY A 179 -0.02 -13.89 1.23
N GLN A 180 0.84 -13.43 0.35
CA GLN A 180 2.30 -13.46 0.54
C GLN A 180 2.84 -12.05 0.33
N LEU A 181 3.94 -11.75 1.00
CA LEU A 181 4.62 -10.46 0.92
C LEU A 181 6.10 -10.70 0.68
N HIS A 182 6.68 -10.06 -0.32
CA HIS A 182 8.12 -10.12 -0.60
C HIS A 182 8.66 -8.70 -0.77
N VAL A 183 9.89 -8.48 -0.34
CA VAL A 183 10.60 -7.24 -0.71
C VAL A 183 10.78 -7.22 -2.22
N LEU A 184 10.58 -6.07 -2.85
CA LEU A 184 10.73 -5.89 -4.28
C LEU A 184 11.91 -4.97 -4.56
N HIS A 185 12.97 -5.50 -5.20
CA HIS A 185 14.14 -4.70 -5.61
C HIS A 185 13.95 -4.13 -7.01
N ASN A 186 13.30 -4.88 -7.90
CA ASN A 186 13.05 -4.45 -9.28
C ASN A 186 11.66 -3.80 -9.39
N ALA A 187 11.61 -2.53 -9.75
CA ALA A 187 10.36 -1.78 -9.90
C ALA A 187 9.52 -2.17 -11.14
N THR A 188 10.00 -3.06 -11.99
CA THR A 188 9.36 -3.39 -13.30
C THR A 188 8.37 -4.55 -13.23
N LEU A 189 7.89 -4.94 -12.06
CA LEU A 189 6.89 -5.99 -11.92
C LEU A 189 5.56 -5.55 -12.55
N SER A 190 5.12 -6.25 -13.60
CA SER A 190 3.81 -6.04 -14.23
C SER A 190 2.79 -7.01 -13.64
N PRO A 191 1.65 -6.52 -13.15
CA PRO A 191 0.58 -7.39 -12.66
C PRO A 191 -0.09 -8.13 -13.82
N PRO A 192 -0.83 -9.24 -13.56
CA PRO A 192 -1.64 -9.93 -14.56
C PRO A 192 -2.63 -8.98 -15.25
N LEU A 193 -2.85 -9.18 -16.54
CA LEU A 193 -3.84 -8.43 -17.31
C LEU A 193 -5.27 -8.91 -16.96
N MET A 194 -6.26 -8.13 -17.38
CA MET A 194 -7.66 -8.51 -17.17
C MET A 194 -8.02 -9.82 -17.90
N ASP A 195 -7.40 -10.08 -19.06
CA ASP A 195 -7.64 -11.29 -19.84
C ASP A 195 -6.96 -12.54 -19.24
N ASP A 196 -6.02 -12.37 -18.30
CA ASP A 196 -5.39 -13.48 -17.57
C ASP A 196 -6.27 -14.00 -16.42
N LEU A 197 -7.38 -13.31 -16.11
CA LEU A 197 -8.29 -13.66 -15.04
C LEU A 197 -9.32 -14.70 -15.50
N ILE A 198 -9.32 -15.82 -14.82
CA ILE A 198 -10.28 -16.92 -15.04
C ILE A 198 -11.30 -16.92 -13.91
N TRP A 199 -12.57 -17.07 -14.27
CA TRP A 199 -13.67 -17.24 -13.32
C TRP A 199 -13.94 -18.73 -13.11
N ASP A 200 -13.82 -19.22 -11.87
CA ASP A 200 -14.01 -20.64 -11.52
C ASP A 200 -15.43 -21.01 -11.07
N GLY A 201 -16.34 -20.04 -11.07
CA GLY A 201 -17.72 -20.17 -10.58
C GLY A 201 -17.95 -19.49 -9.24
N GLU A 202 -16.90 -19.23 -8.45
CA GLU A 202 -16.95 -18.58 -7.14
C GLU A 202 -16.09 -17.32 -7.07
N SER A 203 -14.89 -17.37 -7.65
CA SER A 203 -13.91 -16.31 -7.57
C SER A 203 -13.09 -16.17 -8.86
N GLU A 204 -12.41 -15.05 -8.99
CA GLU A 204 -11.40 -14.85 -10.03
C GLU A 204 -10.04 -15.32 -9.55
N ARG A 205 -9.30 -16.03 -10.43
CA ARG A 205 -7.94 -16.50 -10.20
C ARG A 205 -7.06 -16.28 -11.42
N VAL A 206 -5.76 -16.38 -11.24
CA VAL A 206 -4.75 -16.30 -12.29
C VAL A 206 -4.03 -17.63 -12.39
N GLU A 207 -3.89 -18.19 -13.60
CA GLU A 207 -3.23 -19.48 -13.85
C GLU A 207 -1.92 -19.35 -14.66
N ILE A 208 -1.56 -18.14 -15.12
CA ILE A 208 -0.29 -17.93 -15.80
C ILE A 208 0.88 -18.02 -14.82
N GLU A 209 2.06 -18.35 -15.34
CA GLU A 209 3.28 -18.46 -14.54
C GLU A 209 3.64 -17.14 -13.87
N ARG A 210 3.91 -17.20 -12.57
CA ARG A 210 4.34 -16.03 -11.79
C ARG A 210 5.78 -15.69 -12.10
N PRO A 211 6.15 -14.41 -12.21
CA PRO A 211 7.55 -13.99 -12.22
C PRO A 211 8.28 -14.48 -10.97
N PRO A 212 9.58 -14.82 -11.08
CA PRO A 212 10.36 -15.18 -9.91
C PRO A 212 10.38 -14.05 -8.86
N PHE A 213 10.62 -14.42 -7.61
CA PHE A 213 10.85 -13.44 -6.54
C PHE A 213 12.26 -12.87 -6.66
N ASP A 214 12.41 -11.58 -6.41
CA ASP A 214 13.69 -10.88 -6.43
C ASP A 214 14.13 -10.38 -5.05
N GLY A 215 13.41 -10.74 -4.00
CA GLY A 215 13.74 -10.42 -2.62
C GLY A 215 13.04 -11.32 -1.62
N PRO A 216 13.39 -11.21 -0.32
CA PRO A 216 12.96 -12.12 0.72
C PRO A 216 11.46 -12.05 1.00
N ALA A 217 10.92 -13.22 1.38
CA ALA A 217 9.57 -13.32 1.93
C ALA A 217 9.49 -12.67 3.32
N LEU A 218 8.36 -12.02 3.59
CA LEU A 218 8.04 -11.39 4.88
C LEU A 218 6.76 -11.99 5.46
N PRO A 219 6.66 -12.14 6.80
CA PRO A 219 5.46 -12.64 7.46
C PRO A 219 4.32 -11.61 7.37
N ILE A 220 3.43 -11.76 6.40
CA ILE A 220 2.30 -10.83 6.18
C ILE A 220 1.43 -10.66 7.44
N VAL A 221 1.33 -11.70 8.27
CA VAL A 221 0.61 -11.69 9.55
C VAL A 221 1.17 -10.70 10.58
N GLU A 222 2.39 -10.21 10.39
CA GLU A 222 3.01 -9.20 11.26
C GLU A 222 2.82 -7.78 10.71
N VAL A 223 2.38 -7.64 9.47
CA VAL A 223 2.23 -6.36 8.78
C VAL A 223 0.82 -5.80 8.98
N PHE A 224 0.73 -4.54 9.39
CA PHE A 224 -0.56 -3.86 9.47
C PHE A 224 -1.11 -3.57 8.07
N THR A 225 -2.41 -3.80 7.91
CA THR A 225 -3.15 -3.47 6.70
C THR A 225 -4.34 -2.60 7.08
N PRO A 226 -4.56 -1.45 6.42
CA PRO A 226 -5.75 -0.63 6.63
C PRO A 226 -7.01 -1.42 6.26
N ILE A 227 -7.90 -1.64 7.22
CA ILE A 227 -9.12 -2.42 7.05
C ILE A 227 -10.33 -1.60 7.52
N HIS A 228 -11.35 -1.51 6.67
CA HIS A 228 -12.61 -0.90 7.03
C HIS A 228 -13.46 -1.90 7.84
N THR A 229 -14.01 -1.49 8.98
CA THR A 229 -14.66 -2.42 9.93
C THR A 229 -16.04 -2.92 9.49
N ARG A 230 -16.66 -2.32 8.49
CA ARG A 230 -18.04 -2.62 8.06
C ARG A 230 -18.19 -2.95 6.59
N GLN A 231 -17.19 -2.63 5.78
CA GLN A 231 -17.27 -2.78 4.32
C GLN A 231 -16.03 -3.49 3.81
N GLY A 232 -16.21 -4.31 2.81
CA GLY A 232 -15.15 -4.97 2.10
C GLY A 232 -14.79 -4.25 0.79
N CYS A 233 -14.37 -5.01 -0.19
CA CYS A 233 -14.06 -4.52 -1.52
C CYS A 233 -15.33 -4.32 -2.35
N TYR A 234 -15.23 -3.45 -3.35
CA TYR A 234 -16.24 -3.33 -4.37
C TYR A 234 -16.20 -4.51 -5.33
N ASN A 235 -17.39 -5.03 -5.64
CA ASN A 235 -17.57 -6.17 -6.52
C ASN A 235 -18.70 -5.89 -7.53
N HIS A 236 -18.47 -6.23 -8.78
CA HIS A 236 -19.49 -6.19 -9.81
C HIS A 236 -19.69 -7.57 -10.42
N ARG A 237 -20.82 -8.24 -10.14
CA ARG A 237 -21.16 -9.57 -10.65
C ARG A 237 -20.08 -10.62 -10.38
N GLY A 238 -19.53 -10.65 -9.18
CA GLY A 238 -18.44 -11.54 -8.80
C GLY A 238 -17.04 -11.03 -9.13
N ARG A 239 -16.88 -10.04 -9.99
CA ARG A 239 -15.57 -9.51 -10.40
C ARG A 239 -15.14 -8.35 -9.54
N LEU A 240 -13.88 -8.40 -9.10
CA LEU A 240 -13.28 -7.37 -8.27
C LEU A 240 -12.86 -6.15 -9.11
N ALA A 241 -13.10 -4.96 -8.58
CA ALA A 241 -12.64 -3.71 -9.22
C ALA A 241 -11.18 -3.43 -8.82
N ARG A 242 -10.23 -4.18 -9.40
CA ARG A 242 -8.79 -4.03 -9.11
C ARG A 242 -8.25 -2.68 -9.55
N CYS A 243 -7.45 -2.06 -8.69
CA CYS A 243 -6.91 -0.72 -8.92
C CYS A 243 -6.01 -0.66 -10.17
N VAL A 244 -5.30 -1.74 -10.49
CA VAL A 244 -4.42 -1.82 -11.67
C VAL A 244 -5.19 -1.91 -13.00
N HIS A 245 -6.42 -2.42 -12.98
CA HIS A 245 -7.26 -2.55 -14.17
C HIS A 245 -8.24 -1.39 -14.37
N HIS A 246 -8.55 -0.69 -13.29
CA HIS A 246 -9.56 0.37 -13.31
C HIS A 246 -8.99 1.63 -12.65
N LEU A 247 -8.65 2.62 -13.46
CA LEU A 247 -8.34 3.95 -12.96
C LEU A 247 -9.54 4.48 -12.17
N HIS A 248 -9.29 5.26 -11.14
CA HIS A 248 -10.29 5.77 -10.22
C HIS A 248 -11.50 6.40 -10.93
N ARG A 249 -11.26 7.27 -11.92
CA ARG A 249 -12.33 7.92 -12.67
C ARG A 249 -13.22 6.92 -13.44
N ALA A 250 -12.61 5.92 -14.06
CA ALA A 250 -13.35 4.89 -14.79
C ALA A 250 -14.16 4.02 -13.83
N PHE A 251 -13.57 3.67 -12.68
CA PHE A 251 -14.27 2.96 -11.61
C PHE A 251 -15.49 3.76 -11.12
N HIS A 252 -15.30 5.01 -10.71
CA HIS A 252 -16.36 5.86 -10.17
C HIS A 252 -17.52 6.04 -11.16
N ASN A 253 -17.22 6.36 -12.42
CA ASN A 253 -18.24 6.72 -13.41
C ASN A 253 -18.97 5.50 -13.97
N ASN A 254 -18.29 4.38 -14.15
CA ASN A 254 -18.81 3.26 -14.94
C ASN A 254 -19.16 2.04 -14.09
N ILE A 255 -18.43 1.76 -13.00
CA ILE A 255 -18.55 0.52 -12.24
C ILE A 255 -19.28 0.76 -10.92
N PHE A 256 -18.87 1.74 -10.13
CA PHE A 256 -19.40 2.00 -8.79
C PHE A 256 -20.93 2.05 -8.71
N ARG A 257 -21.57 2.62 -9.70
CA ARG A 257 -23.06 2.74 -9.75
C ARG A 257 -23.78 1.44 -10.04
N ARG A 258 -23.08 0.35 -10.38
CA ARG A 258 -23.65 -0.90 -10.89
C ARG A 258 -23.36 -2.11 -10.00
N GLY A 259 -22.49 -2.00 -9.04
CA GLY A 259 -22.04 -3.10 -8.22
C GLY A 259 -22.46 -2.99 -6.76
N SER A 260 -21.96 -3.89 -5.96
CA SER A 260 -22.15 -3.93 -4.51
C SER A 260 -20.83 -4.24 -3.80
N ALA A 261 -20.68 -3.72 -2.59
CA ALA A 261 -19.58 -4.11 -1.72
C ALA A 261 -19.83 -5.47 -1.09
N ARG A 262 -18.77 -6.26 -0.90
CA ARG A 262 -18.76 -7.47 -0.08
C ARG A 262 -18.26 -7.18 1.32
N GLN A 263 -18.67 -8.01 2.28
CA GLN A 263 -18.15 -7.96 3.63
C GLN A 263 -16.70 -8.48 3.66
N TRP A 264 -15.95 -8.12 4.70
CA TRP A 264 -14.54 -8.50 4.83
C TRP A 264 -14.31 -10.00 4.83
N ASP A 265 -15.08 -10.75 5.59
CA ASP A 265 -14.93 -12.20 5.70
C ASP A 265 -15.17 -12.93 4.36
N ASP A 266 -15.90 -12.29 3.42
CA ASP A 266 -16.13 -12.81 2.08
C ASP A 266 -14.94 -12.56 1.12
N VAL A 267 -14.08 -11.59 1.41
CA VAL A 267 -13.07 -11.10 0.47
C VAL A 267 -11.64 -11.32 0.90
N VAL A 268 -11.35 -11.34 2.20
CA VAL A 268 -10.02 -11.59 2.75
C VAL A 268 -10.12 -12.08 4.19
N SER A 269 -9.21 -12.99 4.57
CA SER A 269 -9.10 -13.47 5.94
C SER A 269 -8.29 -12.50 6.79
N VAL A 270 -8.88 -12.05 7.88
CA VAL A 270 -8.26 -11.11 8.82
C VAL A 270 -8.08 -11.79 10.16
N GLN A 271 -6.87 -11.69 10.74
CA GLN A 271 -6.55 -12.27 12.04
C GLN A 271 -7.54 -11.77 13.10
N LYS A 272 -8.24 -12.71 13.73
CA LYS A 272 -9.09 -12.40 14.90
C LYS A 272 -8.17 -12.13 16.11
N ARG A 273 -8.38 -11.01 16.77
CA ARG A 273 -7.67 -10.65 18.00
C ARG A 273 -8.21 -11.45 19.16
#